data_41a512c125aa40ab91a2acbdfae27637
#
_entry.id   41a512c125aa40ab91a2acbdfae27637
#
_cell.length_a   1.000
_cell.length_b   1.000
_cell.length_c   1.000
_cell.angle_alpha   90.00
_cell.angle_beta   90.00
_cell.angle_gamma   90.00
#
_symmetry.space_group_name_H-M   'P 1'
#
loop_
_entity.id
_entity.type
_entity.pdbx_description
1 polymer ?
#
loop_
_entity_poly.entity_id
_entity_poly.type
_entity_poly.pdbx_seq_one_letter_code
_entity_poly.pdbx_strand_id
1 'polypeptide(L)'
;EKNKSLSREVLAVIAVPCWKKEARKDLQERLKKKNGIKILDATECSPLPHPFITHELYNFESEKIVSAIYNCGLSLSKNSNIHLLFIPSYLDGQDGIINMPYYDFLTASDYCIYPSYYEPWGYTPLESIAFGIPCLTTNLSGFGQWVNTQVGHQAILSDGVAVIQRTDNNYEQCACEIAVSIQGLSMLSDLEYIKIQEAARKLSLKAQWKDFIKYYLDAYTLSLKYNATNRQ
;
A
#
# COMPACT_ATOMS: atom_id res chain seq x y z
N GLU A 1 0.83 12.96 -24.86
CA GLU A 1 0.06 13.52 -23.72
C GLU A 1 1.04 14.02 -22.68
N LYS A 2 0.87 15.31 -22.29
CA LYS A 2 1.82 16.06 -21.50
C LYS A 2 1.95 15.42 -20.10
N ASN A 3 3.10 14.84 -19.79
CA ASN A 3 3.51 14.54 -18.43
C ASN A 3 3.39 15.82 -17.58
N LYS A 4 2.30 15.98 -16.85
CA LYS A 4 2.28 16.93 -15.74
C LYS A 4 3.30 16.39 -14.74
N SER A 5 4.43 17.07 -14.61
CA SER A 5 5.46 16.71 -13.64
C SER A 5 4.83 16.68 -12.26
N LEU A 6 5.11 15.63 -11.48
CA LEU A 6 4.80 15.60 -10.06
C LEU A 6 5.49 16.81 -9.40
N SER A 7 4.79 17.50 -8.52
CA SER A 7 5.34 18.68 -7.82
C SER A 7 6.36 18.30 -6.74
N ARG A 8 6.36 17.03 -6.31
CA ARG A 8 7.25 16.44 -5.28
C ARG A 8 7.90 15.17 -5.79
N GLU A 9 9.03 14.79 -5.22
CA GLU A 9 9.62 13.47 -5.41
C GLU A 9 8.73 12.41 -4.74
N VAL A 10 8.57 11.28 -5.40
CA VAL A 10 7.77 10.14 -4.93
C VAL A 10 8.66 8.93 -4.75
N LEU A 11 8.71 8.38 -3.56
CA LEU A 11 9.27 7.06 -3.29
C LEU A 11 8.12 6.04 -3.28
N ALA A 12 8.03 5.26 -4.34
CA ALA A 12 7.09 4.14 -4.42
C ALA A 12 7.73 2.88 -3.84
N VAL A 13 7.16 2.36 -2.75
CA VAL A 13 7.63 1.12 -2.13
C VAL A 13 6.65 0.00 -2.40
N ILE A 14 7.13 -1.08 -3.00
CA ILE A 14 6.39 -2.33 -3.16
C ILE A 14 6.88 -3.29 -2.08
N ALA A 15 6.12 -3.43 -1.00
CA ALA A 15 6.41 -4.34 0.10
C ALA A 15 5.52 -5.58 -0.02
N VAL A 16 5.98 -6.58 -0.76
CA VAL A 16 5.24 -7.82 -1.03
C VAL A 16 6.17 -9.01 -0.85
N PRO A 17 5.92 -9.92 0.11
CA PRO A 17 6.74 -11.09 0.31
C PRO A 17 6.78 -11.98 -0.93
N CYS A 18 7.98 -12.31 -1.38
CA CYS A 18 8.24 -13.22 -2.48
C CYS A 18 9.23 -14.30 -2.05
N TRP A 19 9.50 -15.28 -2.92
CA TRP A 19 10.49 -16.30 -2.63
C TRP A 19 11.91 -15.73 -2.74
N LYS A 20 12.37 -15.16 -1.64
CA LYS A 20 13.65 -14.47 -1.53
C LYS A 20 14.75 -15.33 -0.95
N LYS A 21 15.99 -14.97 -1.26
CA LYS A 21 17.21 -15.38 -0.57
C LYS A 21 17.56 -14.38 0.52
N GLU A 22 18.84 -14.13 0.68
CA GLU A 22 19.41 -13.18 1.62
C GLU A 22 19.22 -11.72 1.18
N ALA A 23 19.33 -10.81 2.12
CA ALA A 23 19.46 -9.39 1.84
C ALA A 23 20.73 -9.11 1.04
N ARG A 24 20.66 -8.21 0.08
CA ARG A 24 21.77 -7.91 -0.84
C ARG A 24 22.95 -7.28 -0.09
N LYS A 25 24.11 -7.96 -0.13
CA LYS A 25 25.34 -7.55 0.54
C LYS A 25 25.88 -6.22 0.03
N ASP A 26 25.78 -5.96 -1.28
CA ASP A 26 26.20 -4.71 -1.91
C ASP A 26 25.40 -3.49 -1.40
N LEU A 27 24.10 -3.66 -1.13
CA LEU A 27 23.29 -2.63 -0.47
C LEU A 27 23.65 -2.45 0.99
N GLN A 28 23.82 -3.54 1.73
CA GLN A 28 24.24 -3.48 3.13
C GLN A 28 25.58 -2.75 3.31
N GLU A 29 26.55 -3.01 2.44
CA GLU A 29 27.85 -2.33 2.44
C GLU A 29 27.73 -0.83 2.17
N ARG A 30 26.85 -0.45 1.22
CA ARG A 30 26.58 0.97 0.92
C ARG A 30 25.93 1.69 2.09
N LEU A 31 24.93 1.06 2.72
CA LEU A 31 24.27 1.61 3.91
C LEU A 31 25.24 1.85 5.05
N LYS A 32 26.17 0.91 5.29
CA LYS A 32 27.24 1.06 6.30
C LYS A 32 28.18 2.23 5.98
N LYS A 33 28.53 2.45 4.71
CA LYS A 33 29.48 3.50 4.29
C LYS A 33 28.91 4.92 4.36
N LYS A 34 27.60 5.12 4.20
CA LYS A 34 26.98 6.44 4.05
C LYS A 34 26.09 6.89 5.24
N ASN A 35 26.21 6.31 6.42
CA ASN A 35 25.35 6.66 7.57
C ASN A 35 23.84 6.74 7.24
N GLY A 36 23.36 5.88 6.39
CA GLY A 36 21.95 5.47 6.36
C GLY A 36 20.98 6.23 5.45
N ILE A 37 21.30 7.28 4.73
CA ILE A 37 20.21 8.11 4.15
C ILE A 37 20.18 8.25 2.62
N LYS A 38 21.19 7.82 1.86
CA LYS A 38 21.17 7.96 0.40
C LYS A 38 21.32 6.64 -0.36
N ILE A 39 20.34 5.77 -0.20
CA ILE A 39 20.25 4.52 -1.01
C ILE A 39 20.06 4.85 -2.50
N LEU A 40 19.44 5.99 -2.82
CA LEU A 40 18.98 6.37 -4.16
C LEU A 40 19.94 7.30 -4.92
N ASP A 41 21.01 7.79 -4.30
CA ASP A 41 21.97 8.66 -4.98
C ASP A 41 22.96 7.82 -5.83
N ALA A 42 22.55 7.56 -7.07
CA ALA A 42 23.29 6.75 -8.03
C ALA A 42 24.55 7.44 -8.61
N THR A 43 24.86 8.68 -8.21
CA THR A 43 25.86 9.50 -8.89
C THR A 43 27.30 9.22 -8.48
N GLU A 44 27.56 8.59 -7.31
CA GLU A 44 28.92 8.40 -6.80
C GLU A 44 29.38 6.94 -6.69
N CYS A 45 28.57 5.96 -7.11
CA CYS A 45 28.94 4.55 -7.03
C CYS A 45 28.71 3.86 -8.37
N SER A 46 29.46 2.80 -8.65
CA SER A 46 29.19 1.90 -9.77
C SER A 46 27.71 1.51 -9.78
N PRO A 47 27.02 1.50 -10.93
CA PRO A 47 25.62 1.15 -11.00
C PRO A 47 25.39 -0.23 -10.38
N LEU A 48 24.43 -0.30 -9.46
CA LEU A 48 23.99 -1.59 -8.92
C LEU A 48 23.24 -2.35 -10.00
N PRO A 49 23.49 -3.64 -10.17
CA PRO A 49 22.54 -4.48 -10.90
C PRO A 49 21.20 -4.44 -10.14
N HIS A 50 20.11 -4.12 -10.85
CA HIS A 50 18.76 -4.06 -10.28
C HIS A 50 18.66 -3.15 -9.02
N PRO A 51 18.84 -1.83 -9.15
CA PRO A 51 18.96 -0.92 -8.00
C PRO A 51 17.70 -0.82 -7.13
N PHE A 52 16.55 -1.25 -7.66
CA PHE A 52 15.24 -1.12 -7.02
C PHE A 52 14.89 -2.26 -6.06
N ILE A 53 15.65 -3.36 -6.00
CA ILE A 53 15.33 -4.52 -5.17
C ILE A 53 16.28 -4.69 -4.00
N THR A 54 15.73 -5.02 -2.83
CA THR A 54 16.49 -5.14 -1.57
C THR A 54 17.10 -6.51 -1.32
N HIS A 55 16.55 -7.56 -1.87
CA HIS A 55 16.98 -8.94 -1.64
C HIS A 55 17.23 -9.68 -2.94
N GLU A 56 18.05 -10.72 -2.89
CA GLU A 56 18.17 -11.68 -3.97
C GLU A 56 16.92 -12.56 -4.03
N LEU A 57 16.48 -12.91 -5.24
CA LEU A 57 15.35 -13.82 -5.46
C LEU A 57 15.83 -15.15 -6.00
N TYR A 58 15.11 -16.24 -5.66
CA TYR A 58 15.35 -17.56 -6.27
C TYR A 58 15.02 -17.57 -7.76
N ASN A 59 13.92 -16.90 -8.15
CA ASN A 59 13.38 -16.90 -9.51
C ASN A 59 13.29 -15.47 -10.06
N PHE A 60 14.37 -14.70 -10.00
CA PHE A 60 14.39 -13.29 -10.38
C PHE A 60 13.81 -13.02 -11.78
N GLU A 61 14.21 -13.79 -12.79
CA GLU A 61 13.78 -13.58 -14.18
C GLU A 61 12.30 -13.88 -14.42
N SER A 62 11.70 -14.76 -13.63
CA SER A 62 10.30 -15.17 -13.74
C SER A 62 9.39 -14.46 -12.72
N GLU A 63 9.94 -13.60 -11.86
CA GLU A 63 9.17 -12.84 -10.88
C GLU A 63 8.33 -11.76 -11.58
N LYS A 64 7.01 -11.87 -11.44
CA LYS A 64 6.05 -11.00 -12.15
C LYS A 64 6.20 -9.53 -11.79
N ILE A 65 6.48 -9.22 -10.53
CA ILE A 65 6.67 -7.84 -10.06
C ILE A 65 7.93 -7.26 -10.71
N VAL A 66 9.03 -8.01 -10.74
CA VAL A 66 10.28 -7.60 -11.40
C VAL A 66 10.04 -7.34 -12.89
N SER A 67 9.36 -8.26 -13.58
CA SER A 67 9.01 -8.10 -14.99
C SER A 67 8.15 -6.86 -15.24
N ALA A 68 7.17 -6.60 -14.40
CA ALA A 68 6.32 -5.41 -14.48
C ALA A 68 7.12 -4.12 -14.30
N ILE A 69 8.04 -4.07 -13.32
CA ILE A 69 8.92 -2.92 -13.07
C ILE A 69 9.77 -2.59 -14.31
N TYR A 70 10.35 -3.59 -14.94
CA TYR A 70 11.14 -3.39 -16.16
C TYR A 70 10.27 -2.92 -17.34
N ASN A 71 9.10 -3.53 -17.52
CA ASN A 71 8.17 -3.17 -18.61
C ASN A 71 7.66 -1.74 -18.48
N CYS A 72 7.51 -1.23 -17.25
CA CYS A 72 7.14 0.17 -17.01
C CYS A 72 8.28 1.17 -17.20
N GLY A 73 9.53 0.71 -17.43
CA GLY A 73 10.70 1.58 -17.64
C GLY A 73 11.15 2.38 -16.41
N LEU A 74 10.57 2.09 -15.23
CA LEU A 74 10.86 2.83 -13.98
C LEU A 74 12.26 2.56 -13.42
N SER A 75 12.86 1.44 -13.78
CA SER A 75 14.15 0.99 -13.25
C SER A 75 15.36 1.80 -13.74
N LEU A 76 15.23 2.64 -14.77
CA LEU A 76 16.34 3.22 -15.51
C LEU A 76 16.31 4.74 -15.67
N SER A 77 15.25 5.42 -15.23
CA SER A 77 15.08 6.86 -15.47
C SER A 77 15.85 7.67 -14.43
N LYS A 78 17.04 8.18 -14.81
CA LYS A 78 17.83 9.10 -13.98
C LYS A 78 17.19 10.47 -13.75
N ASN A 79 16.18 10.82 -14.54
CA ASN A 79 15.50 12.12 -14.50
C ASN A 79 14.01 12.01 -14.07
N SER A 80 13.66 10.95 -13.38
CA SER A 80 12.30 10.74 -12.87
C SER A 80 12.20 11.26 -11.44
N ASN A 81 11.13 11.99 -11.16
CA ASN A 81 10.75 12.34 -9.78
C ASN A 81 10.12 11.14 -9.05
N ILE A 82 10.14 9.94 -9.66
CA ILE A 82 9.62 8.71 -9.06
C ILE A 82 10.79 7.77 -8.83
N HIS A 83 10.97 7.40 -7.58
CA HIS A 83 11.93 6.39 -7.13
C HIS A 83 11.18 5.14 -6.73
N LEU A 84 11.70 3.98 -7.07
CA LEU A 84 11.06 2.70 -6.79
C LEU A 84 11.93 1.84 -5.88
N LEU A 85 11.30 1.23 -4.87
CA LEU A 85 11.92 0.26 -4.00
C LEU A 85 11.02 -0.98 -3.89
N PHE A 86 11.56 -2.15 -4.21
CA PHE A 86 10.88 -3.43 -4.03
C PHE A 86 11.50 -4.19 -2.86
N ILE A 87 10.68 -4.48 -1.85
CA ILE A 87 11.05 -5.21 -0.63
C ILE A 87 10.32 -6.56 -0.64
N PRO A 88 10.94 -7.63 -1.15
CA PRO A 88 10.31 -8.96 -1.23
C PRO A 88 10.35 -9.71 0.10
N SER A 89 10.20 -9.03 1.21
CA SER A 89 10.32 -9.57 2.56
C SER A 89 9.19 -9.09 3.47
N TYR A 90 8.89 -9.86 4.50
CA TYR A 90 8.13 -9.35 5.63
C TYR A 90 8.94 -8.27 6.35
N LEU A 91 8.26 -7.23 6.80
CA LEU A 91 8.83 -6.15 7.61
C LEU A 91 8.70 -6.54 9.09
N ASP A 92 9.56 -7.45 9.52
CA ASP A 92 9.63 -7.96 10.90
C ASP A 92 10.69 -7.25 11.77
N GLY A 93 11.37 -6.26 11.20
CA GLY A 93 12.48 -5.54 11.83
C GLY A 93 13.84 -6.23 11.68
N GLN A 94 13.93 -7.35 10.96
CA GLN A 94 15.15 -8.14 10.78
C GLN A 94 15.42 -8.54 9.33
N ASP A 95 14.84 -7.80 8.37
CA ASP A 95 14.97 -8.10 6.94
C ASP A 95 16.40 -7.88 6.39
N GLY A 96 17.28 -7.24 7.13
CA GLY A 96 18.69 -7.02 6.79
C GLY A 96 18.97 -5.78 5.96
N ILE A 97 17.95 -5.02 5.52
CA ILE A 97 18.08 -3.76 4.77
C ILE A 97 17.35 -2.62 5.49
N ILE A 98 16.04 -2.73 5.61
CA ILE A 98 15.18 -1.71 6.24
C ILE A 98 15.26 -1.84 7.76
N ASN A 99 15.21 -3.08 8.26
CA ASN A 99 15.24 -3.43 9.69
C ASN A 99 14.22 -2.65 10.53
N MET A 100 13.06 -2.39 9.96
CA MET A 100 11.98 -1.65 10.58
C MET A 100 10.74 -2.53 10.66
N PRO A 101 10.10 -2.68 11.82
CA PRO A 101 8.83 -3.39 11.93
C PRO A 101 7.74 -2.75 11.09
N TYR A 102 6.77 -3.55 10.66
CA TYR A 102 5.70 -3.12 9.74
C TYR A 102 5.00 -1.83 10.19
N TYR A 103 4.62 -1.73 11.46
CA TYR A 103 3.89 -0.55 11.93
C TYR A 103 4.76 0.72 11.98
N ASP A 104 6.05 0.58 12.27
CA ASP A 104 6.98 1.71 12.21
C ASP A 104 7.16 2.16 10.76
N PHE A 105 7.30 1.21 9.83
CA PHE A 105 7.37 1.48 8.40
C PHE A 105 6.08 2.14 7.87
N LEU A 106 4.92 1.65 8.32
CA LEU A 106 3.62 2.21 7.96
C LEU A 106 3.51 3.67 8.36
N THR A 107 3.92 4.02 9.58
CA THR A 107 3.88 5.40 10.08
C THR A 107 4.84 6.36 9.36
N ALA A 108 5.84 5.84 8.67
CA ALA A 108 6.74 6.62 7.83
C ALA A 108 6.21 6.84 6.39
N SER A 109 5.03 6.30 6.07
CA SER A 109 4.41 6.41 4.76
C SER A 109 3.43 7.58 4.72
N ASP A 110 3.36 8.27 3.59
CA ASP A 110 2.35 9.33 3.36
C ASP A 110 1.05 8.76 2.79
N TYR A 111 1.10 7.62 2.10
CA TYR A 111 -0.03 7.02 1.44
C TYR A 111 0.17 5.53 1.22
N CYS A 112 -0.86 4.74 1.47
CA CYS A 112 -0.81 3.30 1.24
C CYS A 112 -1.80 2.87 0.15
N ILE A 113 -1.39 1.92 -0.69
CA ILE A 113 -2.18 1.45 -1.82
C ILE A 113 -2.37 -0.06 -1.70
N TYR A 114 -3.63 -0.47 -1.56
CA TYR A 114 -4.07 -1.86 -1.39
C TYR A 114 -5.00 -2.27 -2.53
N PRO A 115 -4.48 -2.51 -3.75
CA PRO A 115 -5.28 -2.72 -4.94
C PRO A 115 -5.81 -4.15 -5.01
N SER A 116 -6.50 -4.59 -3.95
CA SER A 116 -6.98 -5.96 -3.79
C SER A 116 -7.89 -6.38 -4.94
N TYR A 117 -7.68 -7.59 -5.46
CA TYR A 117 -8.57 -8.23 -6.41
C TYR A 117 -9.70 -9.01 -5.71
N TYR A 118 -9.41 -9.53 -4.53
CA TYR A 118 -10.36 -10.13 -3.62
C TYR A 118 -9.80 -10.09 -2.21
N GLU A 119 -10.55 -9.53 -1.29
CA GLU A 119 -10.21 -9.55 0.14
C GLU A 119 -11.49 -9.56 0.99
N PRO A 120 -11.73 -10.60 1.81
CA PRO A 120 -12.96 -10.72 2.60
C PRO A 120 -13.22 -9.52 3.50
N TRP A 121 -12.17 -8.95 4.11
CA TRP A 121 -12.24 -7.71 4.89
C TRP A 121 -11.18 -6.71 4.40
N GLY A 122 -9.95 -6.74 4.89
CA GLY A 122 -8.86 -5.80 4.63
C GLY A 122 -8.38 -5.16 5.92
N TYR A 123 -7.55 -5.90 6.67
CA TYR A 123 -6.96 -5.37 7.89
C TYR A 123 -5.91 -4.32 7.60
N THR A 124 -5.09 -4.51 6.58
CA THR A 124 -4.00 -3.57 6.23
C THR A 124 -4.49 -2.15 5.89
N PRO A 125 -5.55 -1.93 5.08
CA PRO A 125 -6.08 -0.59 4.90
C PRO A 125 -6.75 -0.02 6.17
N LEU A 126 -7.37 -0.86 7.00
CA LEU A 126 -7.91 -0.41 8.29
C LEU A 126 -6.79 0.02 9.25
N GLU A 127 -5.70 -0.73 9.33
CA GLU A 127 -4.51 -0.39 10.11
C GLU A 127 -3.90 0.94 9.61
N SER A 128 -3.79 1.12 8.29
CA SER A 128 -3.30 2.37 7.69
C SER A 128 -4.07 3.57 8.23
N ILE A 129 -5.39 3.56 8.12
CA ILE A 129 -6.21 4.70 8.59
C ILE A 129 -6.26 4.83 10.11
N ALA A 130 -6.05 3.76 10.87
CA ALA A 130 -5.93 3.82 12.32
C ALA A 130 -4.69 4.61 12.76
N PHE A 131 -3.59 4.48 12.03
CA PHE A 131 -2.40 5.33 12.18
C PHE A 131 -2.55 6.72 11.55
N GLY A 132 -3.67 6.99 10.88
CA GLY A 132 -3.92 8.27 10.21
C GLY A 132 -3.21 8.39 8.86
N ILE A 133 -2.81 7.26 8.27
CA ILE A 133 -2.24 7.23 6.93
C ILE A 133 -3.37 6.99 5.93
N PRO A 134 -3.66 7.95 5.05
CA PRO A 134 -4.67 7.77 4.01
C PRO A 134 -4.34 6.60 3.11
N CYS A 135 -5.35 5.96 2.56
CA CYS A 135 -5.09 4.82 1.69
C CYS A 135 -6.07 4.73 0.51
N LEU A 136 -5.69 3.86 -0.44
CA LEU A 136 -6.55 3.45 -1.55
C LEU A 136 -6.79 1.94 -1.45
N THR A 137 -8.04 1.55 -1.65
CA THR A 137 -8.44 0.14 -1.79
C THR A 137 -9.44 -0.02 -2.93
N THR A 138 -10.02 -1.20 -3.08
CA THR A 138 -11.00 -1.49 -4.14
C THR A 138 -12.36 -1.86 -3.57
N ASN A 139 -13.39 -1.80 -4.41
CA ASN A 139 -14.73 -2.32 -4.11
C ASN A 139 -14.76 -3.85 -3.92
N LEU A 140 -13.69 -4.57 -4.27
CA LEU A 140 -13.57 -6.03 -4.11
C LEU A 140 -13.03 -6.43 -2.73
N SER A 141 -12.78 -5.47 -1.84
CA SER A 141 -12.50 -5.70 -0.42
C SER A 141 -13.73 -5.39 0.42
N GLY A 142 -13.98 -6.19 1.46
CA GLY A 142 -15.06 -5.92 2.43
C GLY A 142 -14.87 -4.56 3.11
N PHE A 143 -13.62 -4.19 3.41
CA PHE A 143 -13.28 -2.87 3.96
C PHE A 143 -13.68 -1.74 3.00
N GLY A 144 -13.38 -1.84 1.70
CA GLY A 144 -13.77 -0.82 0.72
C GLY A 144 -15.29 -0.66 0.61
N GLN A 145 -16.03 -1.76 0.61
CA GLN A 145 -17.50 -1.72 0.63
C GLN A 145 -18.04 -1.07 1.91
N TRP A 146 -17.45 -1.42 3.06
CA TRP A 146 -17.80 -0.84 4.35
C TRP A 146 -17.53 0.67 4.36
N VAL A 147 -16.37 1.12 3.86
CA VAL A 147 -16.04 2.54 3.75
C VAL A 147 -17.09 3.29 2.95
N ASN A 148 -17.45 2.81 1.74
CA ASN A 148 -18.49 3.41 0.91
C ASN A 148 -19.83 3.54 1.67
N THR A 149 -20.19 2.53 2.45
CA THR A 149 -21.38 2.57 3.30
C THR A 149 -21.28 3.63 4.40
N GLN A 150 -20.10 3.80 5.00
CA GLN A 150 -19.90 4.78 6.09
C GLN A 150 -19.95 6.23 5.62
N VAL A 151 -19.50 6.51 4.39
CA VAL A 151 -19.50 7.86 3.81
C VAL A 151 -20.76 8.15 2.98
N GLY A 152 -21.50 7.12 2.56
CA GLY A 152 -22.74 7.24 1.80
C GLY A 152 -22.55 7.47 0.29
N HIS A 153 -21.33 7.32 -0.21
CA HIS A 153 -20.97 7.45 -1.63
C HIS A 153 -19.73 6.60 -1.94
N GLN A 154 -19.30 6.55 -3.19
CA GLN A 154 -17.99 6.00 -3.52
C GLN A 154 -16.90 6.89 -2.90
N ALA A 155 -16.17 6.35 -1.93
CA ALA A 155 -15.18 7.11 -1.17
C ALA A 155 -14.02 7.59 -2.05
N ILE A 156 -13.58 8.81 -1.79
CA ILE A 156 -12.48 9.49 -2.47
C ILE A 156 -11.39 9.88 -1.48
N LEU A 157 -10.24 10.33 -1.97
CA LEU A 157 -9.09 10.65 -1.13
C LEU A 157 -9.40 11.60 0.05
N SER A 158 -10.28 12.57 -0.14
CA SER A 158 -10.67 13.51 0.93
C SER A 158 -11.44 12.86 2.09
N ASP A 159 -11.99 11.66 1.91
CA ASP A 159 -12.61 10.87 2.97
C ASP A 159 -11.59 10.09 3.83
N GLY A 160 -10.31 10.20 3.50
CA GLY A 160 -9.21 9.46 4.13
C GLY A 160 -8.95 8.09 3.50
N VAL A 161 -9.90 7.56 2.72
CA VAL A 161 -9.78 6.32 1.96
C VAL A 161 -10.37 6.54 0.58
N ALA A 162 -9.60 6.29 -0.47
CA ALA A 162 -10.15 6.21 -1.82
C ALA A 162 -10.55 4.76 -2.14
N VAL A 163 -11.75 4.56 -2.69
CA VAL A 163 -12.23 3.23 -3.12
C VAL A 163 -12.45 3.24 -4.62
N ILE A 164 -11.58 2.56 -5.36
CA ILE A 164 -11.71 2.43 -6.82
C ILE A 164 -12.58 1.24 -7.20
N GLN A 165 -13.27 1.37 -8.33
CA GLN A 165 -14.07 0.28 -8.89
C GLN A 165 -13.17 -0.66 -9.69
N ARG A 166 -13.04 -1.90 -9.23
CA ARG A 166 -12.26 -2.94 -9.90
C ARG A 166 -13.19 -4.03 -10.42
N THR A 167 -12.93 -4.47 -11.65
CA THR A 167 -13.60 -5.58 -12.32
C THR A 167 -12.56 -6.44 -13.05
N ASP A 168 -12.97 -7.56 -13.63
CA ASP A 168 -12.07 -8.43 -14.39
C ASP A 168 -11.50 -7.76 -15.65
N ASN A 169 -12.13 -6.69 -16.15
CA ASN A 169 -11.84 -6.13 -17.47
C ASN A 169 -11.38 -4.67 -17.45
N ASN A 170 -11.14 -4.06 -16.27
CA ASN A 170 -10.80 -2.64 -16.18
C ASN A 170 -9.42 -2.36 -15.57
N TYR A 171 -8.46 -3.23 -15.80
CA TYR A 171 -7.10 -3.11 -15.25
C TYR A 171 -6.46 -1.74 -15.52
N GLU A 172 -6.48 -1.28 -16.77
CA GLU A 172 -5.90 0.00 -17.18
C GLU A 172 -6.60 1.19 -16.52
N GLN A 173 -7.92 1.12 -16.39
CA GLN A 173 -8.67 2.14 -15.67
C GLN A 173 -8.25 2.21 -14.21
N CYS A 174 -8.14 1.07 -13.52
CA CYS A 174 -7.65 1.01 -12.14
C CYS A 174 -6.25 1.60 -12.01
N ALA A 175 -5.34 1.27 -12.92
CA ALA A 175 -4.00 1.83 -12.92
C ALA A 175 -4.02 3.37 -13.10
N CYS A 176 -4.87 3.89 -13.97
CA CYS A 176 -5.07 5.33 -14.15
C CYS A 176 -5.66 5.99 -12.89
N GLU A 177 -6.64 5.39 -12.24
CA GLU A 177 -7.25 5.92 -11.01
C GLU A 177 -6.24 5.96 -9.86
N ILE A 178 -5.39 4.93 -9.73
CA ILE A 178 -4.28 4.92 -8.76
C ILE A 178 -3.30 6.06 -9.06
N ALA A 179 -2.90 6.24 -10.31
CA ALA A 179 -1.98 7.30 -10.72
C ALA A 179 -2.56 8.69 -10.44
N VAL A 180 -3.83 8.92 -10.72
CA VAL A 180 -4.55 10.17 -10.41
C VAL A 180 -4.59 10.42 -8.89
N SER A 181 -4.81 9.39 -8.10
CA SER A 181 -4.82 9.49 -6.63
C SER A 181 -3.44 9.90 -6.09
N ILE A 182 -2.36 9.28 -6.57
CA ILE A 182 -0.98 9.63 -6.21
C ILE A 182 -0.67 11.09 -6.63
N GLN A 183 -1.04 11.47 -7.84
CA GLN A 183 -0.84 12.82 -8.33
C GLN A 183 -1.61 13.84 -7.48
N GLY A 184 -2.88 13.56 -7.17
CA GLY A 184 -3.70 14.39 -6.30
C GLY A 184 -3.05 14.61 -4.94
N LEU A 185 -2.57 13.52 -4.32
CA LEU A 185 -1.86 13.60 -3.04
C LEU A 185 -0.60 14.48 -3.13
N SER A 186 0.20 14.32 -4.19
CA SER A 186 1.46 15.07 -4.36
C SER A 186 1.26 16.59 -4.52
N MET A 187 0.06 17.02 -4.84
CA MET A 187 -0.30 18.43 -5.06
C MET A 187 -0.94 19.10 -3.83
N LEU A 188 -1.23 18.33 -2.78
CA LEU A 188 -1.85 18.85 -1.57
C LEU A 188 -0.90 19.78 -0.79
N SER A 189 -1.45 20.82 -0.19
CA SER A 189 -0.80 21.56 0.88
C SER A 189 -0.78 20.70 2.16
N ASP A 190 0.12 21.06 3.08
CA ASP A 190 0.22 20.35 4.36
C ASP A 190 -1.09 20.40 5.16
N LEU A 191 -1.82 21.54 5.09
CA LEU A 191 -3.13 21.69 5.75
C LEU A 191 -4.21 20.78 5.14
N GLU A 192 -4.22 20.62 3.82
CA GLU A 192 -5.15 19.69 3.15
C GLU A 192 -4.83 18.26 3.50
N TYR A 193 -3.55 17.89 3.51
CA TYR A 193 -3.12 16.57 3.91
C TYR A 193 -3.50 16.24 5.35
N ILE A 194 -3.29 17.15 6.31
CA ILE A 194 -3.72 16.98 7.71
C ILE A 194 -5.22 16.70 7.81
N LYS A 195 -6.06 17.40 7.04
CA LYS A 195 -7.51 17.14 7.02
C LYS A 195 -7.85 15.74 6.55
N ILE A 196 -7.13 15.23 5.56
CA ILE A 196 -7.31 13.87 5.06
C ILE A 196 -6.88 12.85 6.10
N GLN A 197 -5.77 13.07 6.80
CA GLN A 197 -5.34 12.24 7.92
C GLN A 197 -6.37 12.21 9.06
N GLU A 198 -6.98 13.34 9.37
CA GLU A 198 -8.06 13.43 10.37
C GLU A 198 -9.31 12.66 9.92
N ALA A 199 -9.68 12.75 8.63
CA ALA A 199 -10.79 11.99 8.07
C ALA A 199 -10.52 10.47 8.17
N ALA A 200 -9.32 10.02 7.81
CA ALA A 200 -8.88 8.64 7.95
C ALA A 200 -9.01 8.14 9.40
N ARG A 201 -8.48 8.90 10.37
CA ARG A 201 -8.60 8.55 11.80
C ARG A 201 -10.05 8.51 12.29
N LYS A 202 -10.88 9.48 11.91
CA LYS A 202 -12.31 9.48 12.27
C LYS A 202 -13.03 8.25 11.71
N LEU A 203 -12.69 7.86 10.49
CA LEU A 203 -13.28 6.67 9.88
C LEU A 203 -12.85 5.39 10.62
N SER A 204 -11.58 5.25 10.99
CA SER A 204 -11.09 4.08 11.74
C SER A 204 -11.79 3.89 13.10
N LEU A 205 -12.17 4.97 13.77
CA LEU A 205 -12.89 4.88 15.04
C LEU A 205 -14.27 4.24 14.93
N LYS A 206 -14.85 4.18 13.72
CA LYS A 206 -16.13 3.48 13.46
C LYS A 206 -15.93 1.97 13.24
N ALA A 207 -14.69 1.51 13.05
CA ALA A 207 -14.35 0.10 12.82
C ALA A 207 -13.83 -0.61 14.08
N GLN A 208 -14.21 -0.14 15.26
CA GLN A 208 -13.81 -0.76 16.51
C GLN A 208 -14.62 -2.02 16.80
N TRP A 209 -14.02 -2.95 17.56
CA TRP A 209 -14.69 -4.19 17.93
C TRP A 209 -16.05 -3.97 18.64
N LYS A 210 -16.16 -2.95 19.49
CA LYS A 210 -17.43 -2.58 20.13
C LYS A 210 -18.58 -2.30 19.14
N ASP A 211 -18.22 -1.83 17.92
CA ASP A 211 -19.19 -1.51 16.88
C ASP A 211 -19.50 -2.71 16.00
N PHE A 212 -18.56 -3.67 15.88
CA PHE A 212 -18.72 -4.86 15.05
C PHE A 212 -19.28 -6.06 15.80
N ILE A 213 -19.13 -6.15 17.13
CA ILE A 213 -19.61 -7.29 17.93
C ILE A 213 -21.10 -7.55 17.74
N LYS A 214 -21.91 -6.51 17.49
CA LYS A 214 -23.35 -6.65 17.24
C LYS A 214 -23.66 -7.57 16.07
N TYR A 215 -22.88 -7.51 14.98
CA TYR A 215 -23.09 -8.37 13.81
C TYR A 215 -22.82 -9.84 14.11
N TYR A 216 -21.87 -10.14 14.99
CA TYR A 216 -21.63 -11.50 15.48
C TYR A 216 -22.77 -11.99 16.35
N LEU A 217 -23.28 -11.15 17.26
CA LEU A 217 -24.45 -11.49 18.12
C LEU A 217 -25.70 -11.72 17.28
N ASP A 218 -25.92 -10.92 16.25
CA ASP A 218 -27.03 -11.10 15.31
C ASP A 218 -26.91 -12.42 14.55
N ALA A 219 -25.71 -12.73 14.04
CA ALA A 219 -25.43 -13.99 13.36
C ALA A 219 -25.64 -15.22 14.27
N TYR A 220 -25.18 -15.16 15.53
CA TYR A 220 -25.42 -16.21 16.52
C TYR A 220 -26.91 -16.39 16.80
N THR A 221 -27.62 -15.29 16.96
CA THR A 221 -29.07 -15.32 17.21
C THR A 221 -29.83 -15.96 16.03
N LEU A 222 -29.45 -15.58 14.81
CA LEU A 222 -30.02 -16.16 13.59
C LEU A 222 -29.73 -17.65 13.47
N SER A 223 -28.51 -18.08 13.75
CA SER A 223 -28.08 -19.48 13.71
C SER A 223 -28.85 -20.33 14.74
N LEU A 224 -29.03 -19.82 15.96
CA LEU A 224 -29.80 -20.51 17.01
C LEU A 224 -31.27 -20.65 16.61
N LYS A 225 -31.90 -19.62 16.06
CA LYS A 225 -33.28 -19.68 15.56
C LYS A 225 -33.43 -20.73 14.46
N TYR A 226 -32.52 -20.74 13.49
CA TYR A 226 -32.53 -21.71 12.39
C TYR A 226 -32.43 -23.16 12.89
N ASN A 227 -31.52 -23.42 13.84
CA ASN A 227 -31.37 -24.74 14.44
C ASN A 227 -32.58 -25.16 15.23
N ALA A 228 -33.26 -24.26 15.94
CA ALA A 228 -34.49 -24.57 16.68
C ALA A 228 -35.64 -24.95 15.73
N THR A 229 -35.76 -24.28 14.57
CA THR A 229 -36.80 -24.54 13.58
C THR A 229 -36.59 -25.85 12.81
N ASN A 230 -35.34 -26.26 12.57
CA ASN A 230 -35.03 -27.47 11.80
C ASN A 230 -34.85 -28.74 12.65
N ARG A 231 -35.09 -28.67 13.97
CA ARG A 231 -35.09 -29.84 14.86
C ARG A 231 -36.51 -30.36 15.17
N GLN A 232 -37.55 -29.79 14.56
CA GLN A 232 -38.92 -30.30 14.56
C GLN A 232 -39.17 -31.08 13.26
#